data_ea0b13a700f40a485752547e35c6a882
#
_entry.id   ea0b13a700f40a485752547e35c6a882
#
_cell.length_a   1.000
_cell.length_b   1.000
_cell.length_c   1.000
_cell.angle_alpha   90.00
_cell.angle_beta   90.00
_cell.angle_gamma   90.00
#
_symmetry.space_group_name_H-M   'P 1'
#
loop_
_entity.id
_entity.type
_entity.pdbx_description
1 polymer ?
#
loop_
_entity_poly.entity_id
_entity_poly.type
_entity_poly.pdbx_seq_one_letter_code
_entity_poly.pdbx_strand_id
1 'polypeptide(L)'
;MKATSYPMWRVIPMVWLALGVCAPYASGQAVLNIQQATLMEPDQKTPEIATEELRKILAEQSATVFDARPFNEYAVSHIPGAVNVAAKPGVPSSLYVSDVAAIGRVVQDNKAAPIVLYCNGPLCGKSKRLAEELLTAGYTNVRRYQLGMPVWRALGGITEIEAEGVQYVREKDQTAVWIDARDPEEFTAHPIPNARNLPLSGVKPGKDVGEVKKAKDDGRLPMEDHNTRIIVFGRDGAQAKAVAEALAREAFHNVSYFAGPLERLRTAAVR
;
A
#
# COMPACT_ATOMS: atom_id res chain seq x y z
N MET A 1 -36.27 -85.35 64.15
CA MET A 1 -36.33 -83.84 64.05
C MET A 1 -35.50 -83.50 62.83
N LYS A 2 -36.12 -83.09 61.79
CA LYS A 2 -35.46 -82.85 60.48
C LYS A 2 -35.12 -81.36 60.31
N ALA A 3 -33.82 -81.02 60.12
CA ALA A 3 -33.38 -79.71 59.78
C ALA A 3 -33.38 -79.53 58.28
N THR A 4 -34.11 -78.56 57.81
CA THR A 4 -34.20 -78.19 56.42
C THR A 4 -33.22 -77.10 56.15
N SER A 5 -32.25 -77.30 55.25
CA SER A 5 -31.27 -76.41 54.80
C SER A 5 -31.81 -75.62 53.58
N TYR A 6 -31.73 -74.31 53.64
CA TYR A 6 -32.03 -73.41 52.51
C TYR A 6 -30.74 -73.03 51.74
N PRO A 7 -30.73 -72.95 50.41
CA PRO A 7 -29.56 -72.57 49.71
C PRO A 7 -29.40 -70.99 49.63
N MET A 8 -28.22 -70.62 49.95
CA MET A 8 -27.75 -69.19 49.83
C MET A 8 -27.54 -68.80 48.38
N TRP A 9 -28.31 -67.88 47.87
CA TRP A 9 -28.10 -67.28 46.56
C TRP A 9 -26.99 -66.20 46.67
N ARG A 10 -25.89 -66.41 45.92
CA ARG A 10 -24.83 -65.43 45.79
C ARG A 10 -25.29 -64.37 44.79
N VAL A 11 -25.46 -63.12 45.29
CA VAL A 11 -25.65 -61.94 44.46
C VAL A 11 -24.26 -61.48 43.98
N ILE A 12 -24.04 -61.56 42.67
CA ILE A 12 -22.84 -61.03 42.05
C ILE A 12 -23.10 -59.53 41.73
N PRO A 13 -22.32 -58.60 42.25
CA PRO A 13 -22.50 -57.21 41.85
C PRO A 13 -21.98 -57.01 40.45
N MET A 14 -22.88 -56.58 39.57
CA MET A 14 -22.55 -56.17 38.21
C MET A 14 -21.85 -54.81 38.24
N VAL A 15 -20.53 -54.81 38.07
CA VAL A 15 -19.72 -53.56 37.97
C VAL A 15 -19.90 -53.06 36.56
N TRP A 16 -20.65 -51.96 36.38
CA TRP A 16 -20.71 -51.21 35.15
C TRP A 16 -19.40 -50.44 34.98
N LEU A 17 -18.50 -50.92 34.12
CA LEU A 17 -17.39 -50.11 33.61
C LEU A 17 -17.96 -49.06 32.65
N ALA A 18 -18.13 -47.84 33.11
CA ALA A 18 -18.37 -46.70 32.22
C ALA A 18 -17.08 -46.42 31.46
N LEU A 19 -16.97 -46.93 30.22
CA LEU A 19 -15.98 -46.49 29.27
C LEU A 19 -16.31 -45.03 28.86
N GLY A 20 -15.69 -44.07 29.56
CA GLY A 20 -15.66 -42.69 29.18
C GLY A 20 -14.92 -42.56 27.84
N VAL A 21 -15.66 -42.45 26.76
CA VAL A 21 -15.10 -42.01 25.44
C VAL A 21 -14.73 -40.56 25.61
N CYS A 22 -13.46 -40.29 25.97
CA CYS A 22 -12.86 -38.96 25.76
C CYS A 22 -12.79 -38.73 24.24
N ALA A 23 -13.77 -38.06 23.69
CA ALA A 23 -13.64 -37.46 22.36
C ALA A 23 -12.50 -36.43 22.44
N PRO A 24 -11.45 -36.51 21.62
CA PRO A 24 -10.49 -35.46 21.54
C PRO A 24 -11.22 -34.23 21.00
N TYR A 25 -11.34 -33.18 21.82
CA TYR A 25 -11.62 -31.84 21.32
C TYR A 25 -10.41 -31.42 20.47
N ALA A 26 -10.42 -31.82 19.21
CA ALA A 26 -9.59 -31.18 18.20
C ALA A 26 -10.15 -29.77 18.03
N SER A 27 -9.71 -28.84 18.85
CA SER A 27 -9.76 -27.43 18.53
C SER A 27 -8.82 -27.23 17.33
N GLY A 28 -9.35 -27.50 16.14
CA GLY A 28 -8.71 -27.13 14.89
C GLY A 28 -8.55 -25.61 14.89
N GLN A 29 -7.43 -25.11 15.41
CA GLN A 29 -7.04 -23.74 15.13
C GLN A 29 -6.93 -23.67 13.60
N ALA A 30 -7.84 -22.93 12.99
CA ALA A 30 -7.74 -22.62 11.56
C ALA A 30 -6.35 -22.01 11.33
N VAL A 31 -5.53 -22.69 10.52
CA VAL A 31 -4.23 -22.16 10.14
C VAL A 31 -4.50 -20.95 9.26
N LEU A 32 -4.37 -19.76 9.85
CA LEU A 32 -4.49 -18.49 9.13
C LEU A 32 -3.36 -18.43 8.09
N ASN A 33 -3.68 -18.10 6.86
CA ASN A 33 -2.64 -17.74 5.90
C ASN A 33 -2.02 -16.38 6.26
N ILE A 34 -0.88 -16.07 5.69
CA ILE A 34 -0.14 -14.82 5.97
C ILE A 34 -1.01 -13.57 5.76
N GLN A 35 -1.86 -13.56 4.72
CA GLN A 35 -2.76 -12.44 4.45
C GLN A 35 -3.80 -12.28 5.56
N GLN A 36 -4.43 -13.36 5.98
CA GLN A 36 -5.40 -13.33 7.07
C GLN A 36 -4.75 -12.89 8.39
N ALA A 37 -3.56 -13.40 8.71
CA ALA A 37 -2.84 -13.00 9.92
C ALA A 37 -2.44 -11.51 9.89
N THR A 38 -2.06 -10.97 8.73
CA THR A 38 -1.65 -9.57 8.57
C THR A 38 -2.83 -8.60 8.62
N LEU A 39 -4.00 -9.02 8.13
CA LEU A 39 -5.21 -8.19 8.07
C LEU A 39 -6.04 -8.23 9.35
N MET A 40 -5.74 -9.15 10.28
CA MET A 40 -6.50 -9.24 11.55
C MET A 40 -6.03 -8.18 12.54
N GLU A 41 -6.78 -7.09 12.62
CA GLU A 41 -6.67 -6.11 13.70
C GLU A 41 -7.72 -6.37 14.81
N PRO A 42 -7.37 -6.14 16.09
CA PRO A 42 -8.37 -6.10 17.15
C PRO A 42 -9.41 -5.01 16.89
N ASP A 43 -10.68 -5.30 17.15
CA ASP A 43 -11.80 -4.33 17.05
C ASP A 43 -11.96 -3.68 15.66
N GLN A 44 -11.70 -4.43 14.62
CA GLN A 44 -11.88 -3.95 13.24
C GLN A 44 -13.34 -3.58 12.97
N LYS A 45 -13.57 -2.31 12.56
CA LYS A 45 -14.90 -1.77 12.27
C LYS A 45 -15.25 -1.74 10.78
N THR A 46 -14.23 -1.83 9.91
CA THR A 46 -14.40 -1.75 8.46
C THR A 46 -13.79 -2.96 7.77
N PRO A 47 -14.33 -3.42 6.63
CA PRO A 47 -13.71 -4.46 5.82
C PRO A 47 -12.32 -4.03 5.32
N GLU A 48 -11.41 -4.97 5.30
CA GLU A 48 -10.07 -4.82 4.72
C GLU A 48 -10.03 -5.36 3.29
N ILE A 49 -9.19 -4.78 2.46
CA ILE A 49 -8.99 -5.21 1.07
C ILE A 49 -7.55 -5.65 0.83
N ALA A 50 -7.38 -6.62 -0.06
CA ALA A 50 -6.07 -7.09 -0.51
C ALA A 50 -5.47 -6.15 -1.58
N THR A 51 -4.16 -6.28 -1.85
CA THR A 51 -3.46 -5.46 -2.85
C THR A 51 -4.05 -5.61 -4.25
N GLU A 52 -4.45 -6.82 -4.66
CA GLU A 52 -5.05 -7.04 -5.97
C GLU A 52 -6.44 -6.39 -6.10
N GLU A 53 -7.22 -6.38 -5.02
CA GLU A 53 -8.48 -5.66 -5.01
C GLU A 53 -8.27 -4.14 -5.11
N LEU A 54 -7.27 -3.60 -4.41
CA LEU A 54 -6.91 -2.19 -4.54
C LEU A 54 -6.47 -1.84 -5.98
N ARG A 55 -5.66 -2.68 -6.63
CA ARG A 55 -5.28 -2.50 -8.03
C ARG A 55 -6.49 -2.46 -8.96
N LYS A 56 -7.44 -3.37 -8.75
CA LYS A 56 -8.68 -3.39 -9.51
C LYS A 56 -9.51 -2.11 -9.28
N ILE A 57 -9.66 -1.69 -8.03
CA ILE A 57 -10.37 -0.45 -7.68
C ILE A 57 -9.76 0.76 -8.38
N LEU A 58 -8.42 0.87 -8.37
CA LEU A 58 -7.71 1.98 -9.03
C LEU A 58 -7.88 1.94 -10.56
N ALA A 59 -7.82 0.76 -11.18
CA ALA A 59 -7.98 0.60 -12.62
C ALA A 59 -9.42 0.90 -13.08
N GLU A 60 -10.42 0.47 -12.32
CA GLU A 60 -11.85 0.66 -12.61
C GLU A 60 -12.40 1.99 -12.09
N GLN A 61 -11.62 2.72 -11.27
CA GLN A 61 -12.08 3.91 -10.54
C GLN A 61 -13.38 3.67 -9.76
N SER A 62 -13.54 2.46 -9.24
CA SER A 62 -14.76 1.99 -8.58
C SER A 62 -14.92 2.46 -7.13
N ALA A 63 -13.90 3.11 -6.56
CA ALA A 63 -13.95 3.80 -5.28
C ALA A 63 -12.96 4.98 -5.26
N THR A 64 -13.21 5.96 -4.39
CA THR A 64 -12.20 6.99 -4.11
C THR A 64 -11.23 6.48 -3.07
N VAL A 65 -9.95 6.48 -3.42
CA VAL A 65 -8.85 6.04 -2.54
C VAL A 65 -8.24 7.25 -1.85
N PHE A 66 -8.19 7.22 -0.52
CA PHE A 66 -7.64 8.31 0.29
C PHE A 66 -6.39 7.85 1.06
N ASP A 67 -5.38 8.68 1.01
CA ASP A 67 -4.18 8.56 1.83
C ASP A 67 -4.39 9.28 3.17
N ALA A 68 -4.45 8.52 4.26
CA ALA A 68 -4.64 9.05 5.61
C ALA A 68 -3.34 9.58 6.25
N ARG A 69 -2.23 9.58 5.53
CA ARG A 69 -0.94 10.09 6.03
C ARG A 69 -0.91 11.61 6.01
N PRO A 70 0.00 12.24 6.78
CA PRO A 70 0.27 13.66 6.66
C PRO A 70 0.67 14.05 5.23
N PHE A 71 0.35 15.27 4.83
CA PHE A 71 0.65 15.77 3.48
C PHE A 71 2.13 15.59 3.07
N ASN A 72 3.07 15.79 3.99
CA ASN A 72 4.49 15.62 3.68
C ASN A 72 4.85 14.20 3.25
N GLU A 73 4.25 13.19 3.87
CA GLU A 73 4.46 11.78 3.51
C GLU A 73 3.81 11.45 2.16
N TYR A 74 2.60 11.98 1.94
CA TYR A 74 1.88 11.87 0.66
C TYR A 74 2.68 12.53 -0.46
N ALA A 75 3.14 13.76 -0.27
CA ALA A 75 3.88 14.49 -1.28
C ALA A 75 5.15 13.78 -1.75
N VAL A 76 5.87 13.11 -0.83
CA VAL A 76 7.09 12.36 -1.17
C VAL A 76 6.78 11.08 -1.95
N SER A 77 5.67 10.41 -1.65
CA SER A 77 5.23 9.25 -2.41
C SER A 77 3.83 8.80 -1.99
N HIS A 78 2.94 8.60 -2.94
CA HIS A 78 1.59 8.09 -2.70
C HIS A 78 1.17 7.09 -3.80
N ILE A 79 0.14 6.32 -3.53
CA ILE A 79 -0.46 5.41 -4.52
C ILE A 79 -1.09 6.27 -5.62
N PRO A 80 -0.76 6.05 -6.91
CA PRO A 80 -1.28 6.85 -8.00
C PRO A 80 -2.81 6.90 -8.03
N GLY A 81 -3.36 8.11 -8.17
CA GLY A 81 -4.80 8.34 -8.14
C GLY A 81 -5.42 8.44 -6.74
N ALA A 82 -4.64 8.25 -5.67
CA ALA A 82 -5.11 8.51 -4.32
C ALA A 82 -5.17 10.00 -4.00
N VAL A 83 -6.11 10.39 -3.14
CA VAL A 83 -6.32 11.77 -2.70
C VAL A 83 -5.85 11.93 -1.26
N ASN A 84 -5.09 12.98 -0.95
CA ASN A 84 -4.76 13.35 0.41
C ASN A 84 -5.64 14.50 0.88
N VAL A 85 -6.19 14.38 2.08
CA VAL A 85 -7.10 15.38 2.67
C VAL A 85 -6.56 15.99 3.97
N ALA A 86 -5.36 15.59 4.38
CA ALA A 86 -4.72 16.13 5.56
C ALA A 86 -4.41 17.63 5.43
N ALA A 87 -4.27 18.29 6.56
CA ALA A 87 -3.86 19.71 6.59
C ALA A 87 -2.53 19.90 5.86
N LYS A 88 -2.49 20.84 4.92
CA LYS A 88 -1.28 21.17 4.16
C LYS A 88 -0.45 22.23 4.91
N PRO A 89 0.88 22.10 4.94
CA PRO A 89 1.76 23.13 5.48
C PRO A 89 1.53 24.48 4.77
N GLY A 90 1.53 25.58 5.55
CA GLY A 90 1.35 26.92 5.00
C GLY A 90 -0.09 27.32 4.65
N VAL A 91 -1.04 26.38 4.73
CA VAL A 91 -2.47 26.69 4.56
C VAL A 91 -3.04 27.12 5.91
N PRO A 92 -3.78 28.27 6.00
CA PRO A 92 -4.41 28.69 7.24
C PRO A 92 -5.32 27.60 7.82
N SER A 93 -5.23 27.36 9.12
CA SER A 93 -6.04 26.34 9.82
C SER A 93 -7.54 26.57 9.70
N SER A 94 -7.97 27.82 9.45
CA SER A 94 -9.36 28.15 9.18
C SER A 94 -9.93 27.52 7.91
N LEU A 95 -9.08 27.11 6.97
CA LEU A 95 -9.48 26.41 5.74
C LEU A 95 -9.52 24.88 5.89
N TYR A 96 -9.02 24.37 7.00
CA TYR A 96 -9.04 22.96 7.32
C TYR A 96 -9.89 22.70 8.56
N VAL A 97 -10.95 21.92 8.40
CA VAL A 97 -11.87 21.56 9.51
C VAL A 97 -11.48 20.19 10.09
N SER A 98 -11.48 19.18 9.25
CA SER A 98 -11.07 17.81 9.59
C SER A 98 -10.90 16.98 8.32
N ASP A 99 -10.20 15.84 8.41
CA ASP A 99 -10.08 14.89 7.30
C ASP A 99 -11.47 14.39 6.86
N VAL A 100 -12.38 14.13 7.79
CA VAL A 100 -13.76 13.71 7.49
C VAL A 100 -14.49 14.77 6.66
N ALA A 101 -14.40 16.04 7.04
CA ALA A 101 -15.02 17.13 6.28
C ALA A 101 -14.41 17.31 4.89
N ALA A 102 -13.09 17.10 4.77
CA ALA A 102 -12.40 17.16 3.50
C ALA A 102 -12.77 16.00 2.58
N ILE A 103 -12.89 14.77 3.11
CA ILE A 103 -13.43 13.61 2.39
C ILE A 103 -14.87 13.88 1.94
N GLY A 104 -15.71 14.42 2.83
CA GLY A 104 -17.10 14.79 2.49
C GLY A 104 -17.17 15.68 1.27
N ARG A 105 -16.33 16.72 1.19
CA ARG A 105 -16.26 17.59 0.01
C ARG A 105 -15.87 16.85 -1.27
N VAL A 106 -14.90 15.93 -1.20
CA VAL A 106 -14.46 15.15 -2.36
C VAL A 106 -15.56 14.23 -2.86
N VAL A 107 -16.28 13.55 -1.97
CA VAL A 107 -17.37 12.63 -2.32
C VAL A 107 -18.75 13.31 -2.36
N GLN A 108 -18.79 14.65 -2.32
CA GLN A 108 -20.01 15.46 -2.38
C GLN A 108 -21.05 15.08 -1.31
N ASP A 109 -20.56 14.79 -0.10
CA ASP A 109 -21.33 14.33 1.07
C ASP A 109 -22.22 13.08 0.82
N ASN A 110 -21.93 12.35 -0.26
CA ASN A 110 -22.59 11.07 -0.53
C ASN A 110 -22.15 10.02 0.49
N LYS A 111 -23.05 9.73 1.45
CA LYS A 111 -22.78 8.77 2.54
C LYS A 111 -22.66 7.32 2.09
N ALA A 112 -23.12 6.99 0.89
CA ALA A 112 -23.00 5.68 0.29
C ALA A 112 -21.79 5.57 -0.68
N ALA A 113 -21.04 6.67 -0.89
CA ALA A 113 -19.88 6.67 -1.77
C ALA A 113 -18.87 5.59 -1.35
N PRO A 114 -18.35 4.80 -2.30
CA PRO A 114 -17.32 3.82 -2.00
C PRO A 114 -15.98 4.52 -1.70
N ILE A 115 -15.49 4.31 -0.48
CA ILE A 115 -14.26 4.92 0.06
C ILE A 115 -13.28 3.81 0.43
N VAL A 116 -12.01 3.97 0.05
CA VAL A 116 -10.90 3.15 0.52
C VAL A 116 -9.87 4.05 1.19
N LEU A 117 -9.47 3.70 2.40
CA LEU A 117 -8.42 4.41 3.15
C LEU A 117 -7.15 3.56 3.20
N TYR A 118 -5.98 4.19 3.12
CA TYR A 118 -4.71 3.54 3.43
C TYR A 118 -3.77 4.44 4.25
N CYS A 119 -2.70 3.84 4.76
CA CYS A 119 -1.69 4.50 5.59
C CYS A 119 -0.31 3.82 5.41
N ASN A 120 0.55 3.91 6.42
CA ASN A 120 1.90 3.35 6.43
C ASN A 120 1.97 1.83 6.75
N GLY A 121 0.87 1.12 6.80
CA GLY A 121 0.86 -0.33 6.99
C GLY A 121 0.13 -0.79 8.25
N PRO A 122 0.28 -2.09 8.63
CA PRO A 122 -0.59 -2.76 9.61
C PRO A 122 -0.66 -2.10 10.99
N LEU A 123 0.40 -1.48 11.46
CA LEU A 123 0.44 -0.84 12.78
C LEU A 123 0.09 0.66 12.75
N CYS A 124 -0.33 1.19 11.60
CA CYS A 124 -0.70 2.59 11.46
C CYS A 124 -2.14 2.83 11.85
N GLY A 125 -2.36 3.42 13.04
CA GLY A 125 -3.70 3.73 13.55
C GLY A 125 -4.44 4.86 12.83
N LYS A 126 -3.81 5.62 11.92
CA LYS A 126 -4.45 6.79 11.28
C LYS A 126 -5.62 6.41 10.39
N SER A 127 -5.44 5.44 9.47
CA SER A 127 -6.54 4.98 8.61
C SER A 127 -7.63 4.28 9.40
N LYS A 128 -7.29 3.58 10.51
CA LYS A 128 -8.28 2.98 11.41
C LYS A 128 -9.16 4.04 12.05
N ARG A 129 -8.53 5.03 12.71
CA ARG A 129 -9.25 6.14 13.35
C ARG A 129 -10.13 6.91 12.36
N LEU A 130 -9.57 7.26 11.18
CA LEU A 130 -10.32 7.99 10.16
C LEU A 130 -11.51 7.19 9.62
N ALA A 131 -11.36 5.86 9.48
CA ALA A 131 -12.45 4.98 9.11
C ALA A 131 -13.59 5.00 10.16
N GLU A 132 -13.25 4.92 11.44
CA GLU A 132 -14.21 4.99 12.55
C GLU A 132 -14.92 6.36 12.62
N GLU A 133 -14.18 7.44 12.40
CA GLU A 133 -14.72 8.80 12.32
C GLU A 133 -15.71 8.94 11.14
N LEU A 134 -15.39 8.36 9.97
CA LEU A 134 -16.31 8.34 8.82
C LEU A 134 -17.57 7.54 9.08
N LEU A 135 -17.48 6.35 9.70
CA LEU A 135 -18.63 5.56 10.09
C LEU A 135 -19.53 6.35 11.06
N THR A 136 -18.92 7.04 12.04
CA THR A 136 -19.64 7.90 12.99
C THR A 136 -20.32 9.08 12.28
N ALA A 137 -19.72 9.61 11.21
CA ALA A 137 -20.30 10.65 10.38
C ALA A 137 -21.37 10.13 9.38
N GLY A 138 -21.71 8.83 9.45
CA GLY A 138 -22.78 8.20 8.67
C GLY A 138 -22.38 7.67 7.29
N TYR A 139 -21.07 7.58 6.97
CA TYR A 139 -20.61 6.91 5.75
C TYR A 139 -20.76 5.39 5.90
N THR A 140 -21.34 4.72 4.91
CA THR A 140 -21.73 3.31 5.00
C THR A 140 -20.87 2.37 4.17
N ASN A 141 -20.03 2.90 3.26
CA ASN A 141 -19.23 2.11 2.34
C ASN A 141 -17.74 2.47 2.45
N VAL A 142 -17.19 2.23 3.65
CA VAL A 142 -15.80 2.53 3.99
C VAL A 142 -15.02 1.23 4.14
N ARG A 143 -13.91 1.09 3.40
CA ARG A 143 -12.99 -0.05 3.45
C ARG A 143 -11.57 0.44 3.68
N ARG A 144 -10.67 -0.45 4.10
CA ARG A 144 -9.27 -0.10 4.35
C ARG A 144 -8.32 -1.02 3.57
N TYR A 145 -7.27 -0.45 3.04
CA TYR A 145 -6.07 -1.16 2.61
C TYR A 145 -5.04 -1.08 3.73
N GLN A 146 -5.14 -1.98 4.71
CA GLN A 146 -4.32 -2.00 5.92
C GLN A 146 -2.85 -2.28 5.62
N LEU A 147 -2.55 -3.04 4.58
CA LEU A 147 -1.19 -3.37 4.17
C LEU A 147 -0.35 -2.13 3.83
N GLY A 148 -0.99 -1.07 3.34
CA GLY A 148 -0.41 0.27 3.17
C GLY A 148 0.78 0.34 2.23
N MET A 149 1.52 1.44 2.32
CA MET A 149 2.62 1.76 1.41
C MET A 149 3.74 0.71 1.34
N PRO A 150 4.19 0.10 2.45
CA PRO A 150 5.30 -0.86 2.38
C PRO A 150 4.96 -2.10 1.54
N VAL A 151 3.77 -2.68 1.72
CA VAL A 151 3.36 -3.87 0.96
C VAL A 151 3.01 -3.49 -0.48
N TRP A 152 2.39 -2.33 -0.72
CA TRP A 152 2.17 -1.81 -2.06
C TRP A 152 3.46 -1.81 -2.89
N ARG A 153 4.54 -1.22 -2.33
CA ARG A 153 5.86 -1.17 -2.98
C ARG A 153 6.50 -2.55 -3.12
N ALA A 154 6.46 -3.36 -2.06
CA ALA A 154 7.05 -4.70 -2.07
C ALA A 154 6.43 -5.61 -3.15
N LEU A 155 5.17 -5.39 -3.48
CA LEU A 155 4.45 -6.11 -4.54
C LEU A 155 4.54 -5.40 -5.91
N GLY A 156 5.53 -4.51 -6.10
CA GLY A 156 5.80 -3.84 -7.38
C GLY A 156 4.86 -2.68 -7.70
N GLY A 157 4.18 -2.14 -6.69
CA GLY A 157 3.38 -0.92 -6.85
C GLY A 157 4.29 0.31 -6.97
N ILE A 158 4.20 1.03 -8.08
CA ILE A 158 4.84 2.34 -8.25
C ILE A 158 4.10 3.40 -7.45
N THR A 159 4.78 4.51 -7.19
CA THR A 159 4.18 5.65 -6.49
C THR A 159 4.28 6.93 -7.31
N GLU A 160 3.46 7.90 -6.99
CA GLU A 160 3.55 9.25 -7.54
C GLU A 160 4.19 10.18 -6.50
N ILE A 161 4.96 11.16 -6.95
CA ILE A 161 5.60 12.19 -6.14
C ILE A 161 5.12 13.57 -6.57
N GLU A 162 4.74 14.40 -5.59
CA GLU A 162 4.36 15.80 -5.81
C GLU A 162 5.58 16.72 -5.96
N ALA A 163 5.36 17.94 -6.43
CA ALA A 163 6.43 18.94 -6.57
C ALA A 163 7.11 19.27 -5.22
N GLU A 164 6.34 19.34 -4.14
CA GLU A 164 6.84 19.54 -2.78
C GLU A 164 7.70 18.34 -2.32
N GLY A 165 7.30 17.14 -2.71
CA GLY A 165 8.07 15.91 -2.46
C GLY A 165 9.37 15.88 -3.25
N VAL A 166 9.37 16.32 -4.50
CA VAL A 166 10.59 16.47 -5.32
C VAL A 166 11.58 17.41 -4.64
N GLN A 167 11.11 18.57 -4.19
CA GLN A 167 11.96 19.53 -3.48
C GLN A 167 12.55 18.89 -2.21
N TYR A 168 11.71 18.25 -1.40
CA TYR A 168 12.16 17.58 -0.17
C TYR A 168 13.22 16.51 -0.45
N VAL A 169 13.01 15.65 -1.44
CA VAL A 169 13.97 14.59 -1.79
C VAL A 169 15.30 15.18 -2.27
N ARG A 170 15.27 16.21 -3.10
CA ARG A 170 16.52 16.88 -3.56
C ARG A 170 17.33 17.46 -2.40
N GLU A 171 16.67 17.97 -1.38
CA GLU A 171 17.34 18.59 -0.23
C GLU A 171 17.82 17.55 0.79
N LYS A 172 17.10 16.45 0.97
CA LYS A 172 17.27 15.54 2.11
C LYS A 172 17.75 14.13 1.76
N ASP A 173 17.57 13.67 0.52
CA ASP A 173 17.93 12.32 0.10
C ASP A 173 18.96 12.35 -1.03
N GLN A 174 20.24 12.41 -0.64
CA GLN A 174 21.36 12.46 -1.59
C GLN A 174 21.61 11.10 -2.28
N THR A 175 20.95 10.04 -1.85
CA THR A 175 21.04 8.70 -2.45
C THR A 175 20.03 8.47 -3.56
N ALA A 176 19.05 9.36 -3.69
CA ALA A 176 17.99 9.23 -4.69
C ALA A 176 18.56 9.27 -6.12
N VAL A 177 18.14 8.30 -6.92
CA VAL A 177 18.46 8.21 -8.35
C VAL A 177 17.38 8.88 -9.18
N TRP A 178 17.79 9.81 -10.04
CA TRP A 178 16.89 10.57 -10.91
C TRP A 178 16.98 10.04 -12.33
N ILE A 179 15.85 9.59 -12.88
CA ILE A 179 15.75 8.98 -14.21
C ILE A 179 14.93 9.87 -15.13
N ASP A 180 15.53 10.26 -16.24
CA ASP A 180 14.89 10.99 -17.31
C ASP A 180 14.43 10.04 -18.41
N ALA A 181 13.11 9.93 -18.58
CA ALA A 181 12.46 9.02 -19.53
C ALA A 181 12.41 9.58 -20.97
N ARG A 182 12.85 10.84 -21.18
CA ARG A 182 12.85 11.48 -22.51
C ARG A 182 13.87 10.85 -23.45
N ASP A 183 13.66 11.06 -24.72
CA ASP A 183 14.61 10.62 -25.73
C ASP A 183 15.97 11.32 -25.59
N PRO A 184 17.08 10.70 -26.04
CA PRO A 184 18.44 11.22 -25.81
C PRO A 184 18.67 12.63 -26.33
N GLU A 185 18.01 13.01 -27.43
CA GLU A 185 18.10 14.35 -28.02
C GLU A 185 17.51 15.41 -27.08
N GLU A 186 16.33 15.14 -26.49
CA GLU A 186 15.69 16.05 -25.54
C GLU A 186 16.45 16.10 -24.21
N PHE A 187 16.96 14.93 -23.75
CA PHE A 187 17.80 14.88 -22.57
C PHE A 187 19.06 15.74 -22.71
N THR A 188 19.74 15.66 -23.85
CA THR A 188 20.96 16.40 -24.13
C THR A 188 20.69 17.89 -24.33
N ALA A 189 19.60 18.25 -25.03
CA ALA A 189 19.25 19.64 -25.28
C ALA A 189 18.81 20.40 -24.02
N HIS A 190 18.17 19.68 -23.09
CA HIS A 190 17.59 20.26 -21.87
C HIS A 190 17.86 19.38 -20.64
N PRO A 191 19.12 19.26 -20.19
CA PRO A 191 19.47 18.38 -19.10
C PRO A 191 18.85 18.81 -17.76
N ILE A 192 18.50 17.83 -16.94
CA ILE A 192 18.16 18.02 -15.54
C ILE A 192 19.38 17.59 -14.71
N PRO A 193 19.87 18.43 -13.80
CA PRO A 193 21.06 18.10 -13.00
C PRO A 193 20.96 16.75 -12.28
N ASN A 194 22.05 15.98 -12.34
CA ASN A 194 22.18 14.64 -11.73
C ASN A 194 21.21 13.57 -12.25
N ALA A 195 20.45 13.84 -13.31
CA ALA A 195 19.60 12.84 -13.93
C ALA A 195 20.41 11.91 -14.85
N ARG A 196 19.96 10.65 -14.92
CA ARG A 196 20.45 9.61 -15.80
C ARG A 196 19.39 9.32 -16.86
N ASN A 197 19.76 9.23 -18.11
CA ASN A 197 18.79 8.99 -19.17
C ASN A 197 18.42 7.51 -19.27
N LEU A 198 17.14 7.22 -19.29
CA LEU A 198 16.56 5.91 -19.58
C LEU A 198 15.33 6.13 -20.46
N PRO A 199 15.53 6.29 -21.79
CA PRO A 199 14.47 6.69 -22.70
C PRO A 199 13.39 5.61 -22.82
N LEU A 200 12.12 6.05 -22.79
CA LEU A 200 10.97 5.15 -22.96
C LEU A 200 11.03 4.39 -24.31
N SER A 201 11.54 5.03 -25.37
CA SER A 201 11.69 4.42 -26.69
C SER A 201 12.56 3.16 -26.70
N GLY A 202 13.46 3.02 -25.75
CA GLY A 202 14.32 1.83 -25.56
C GLY A 202 13.77 0.79 -24.60
N VAL A 203 12.69 1.08 -23.88
CA VAL A 203 12.06 0.15 -22.93
C VAL A 203 11.30 -0.94 -23.68
N LYS A 204 11.54 -2.19 -23.32
CA LYS A 204 10.90 -3.36 -23.94
C LYS A 204 10.05 -4.11 -22.91
N PRO A 205 8.97 -4.77 -23.32
CA PRO A 205 8.23 -5.68 -22.46
C PRO A 205 9.12 -6.84 -21.96
N GLY A 206 8.93 -7.24 -20.71
CA GLY A 206 9.69 -8.33 -20.10
C GLY A 206 10.65 -7.84 -19.04
N LYS A 207 11.39 -8.80 -18.44
CA LYS A 207 12.45 -8.54 -17.47
C LYS A 207 13.80 -8.69 -18.14
N ASP A 208 14.76 -7.92 -17.68
CA ASP A 208 16.17 -8.01 -18.08
C ASP A 208 16.38 -7.83 -19.59
N VAL A 209 15.62 -6.92 -20.20
CA VAL A 209 15.66 -6.64 -21.64
C VAL A 209 15.70 -5.14 -21.95
N GLY A 210 16.11 -4.80 -23.17
CA GLY A 210 16.09 -3.43 -23.69
C GLY A 210 16.94 -2.45 -22.90
N GLU A 211 16.46 -1.21 -22.80
CA GLU A 211 17.18 -0.12 -22.14
C GLU A 211 17.28 -0.31 -20.63
N VAL A 212 16.30 -0.99 -20.00
CA VAL A 212 16.36 -1.30 -18.56
C VAL A 212 17.53 -2.24 -18.25
N LYS A 213 17.73 -3.27 -19.08
CA LYS A 213 18.91 -4.16 -18.92
C LYS A 213 20.21 -3.38 -19.04
N LYS A 214 20.35 -2.56 -20.06
CA LYS A 214 21.54 -1.72 -20.25
C LYS A 214 21.79 -0.81 -19.04
N ALA A 215 20.74 -0.18 -18.50
CA ALA A 215 20.85 0.70 -17.35
C ALA A 215 21.25 -0.02 -16.06
N LYS A 216 20.91 -1.32 -15.93
CA LYS A 216 21.44 -2.20 -14.87
C LYS A 216 22.92 -2.48 -15.07
N ASP A 217 23.33 -2.85 -16.30
CA ASP A 217 24.67 -3.27 -16.61
C ASP A 217 25.68 -2.11 -16.56
N ASP A 218 25.29 -0.88 -16.91
CA ASP A 218 26.15 0.30 -16.98
C ASP A 218 26.10 1.21 -15.74
N GLY A 219 25.39 0.79 -14.67
CA GLY A 219 25.37 1.49 -13.39
C GLY A 219 24.44 2.70 -13.34
N ARG A 220 23.56 2.89 -14.31
CA ARG A 220 22.52 3.94 -14.24
C ARG A 220 21.44 3.61 -13.20
N LEU A 221 21.27 2.33 -12.85
CA LEU A 221 20.33 1.88 -11.82
C LEU A 221 21.09 1.37 -10.57
N PRO A 222 20.50 1.52 -9.37
CA PRO A 222 21.14 1.19 -8.10
C PRO A 222 21.04 -0.32 -7.81
N MET A 223 21.88 -1.13 -8.46
CA MET A 223 21.86 -2.59 -8.37
C MET A 223 22.30 -3.14 -7.01
N GLU A 224 22.97 -2.33 -6.18
CA GLU A 224 23.43 -2.71 -4.85
C GLU A 224 22.30 -2.70 -3.82
N ASP A 225 21.30 -1.81 -4.00
CA ASP A 225 20.13 -1.73 -3.12
C ASP A 225 18.86 -1.39 -3.92
N HIS A 226 18.04 -2.39 -4.13
CA HIS A 226 16.74 -2.24 -4.83
C HIS A 226 15.69 -1.43 -4.06
N ASN A 227 15.98 -1.02 -2.81
CA ASN A 227 15.14 -0.08 -2.05
C ASN A 227 15.60 1.37 -2.18
N THR A 228 16.73 1.62 -2.85
CA THR A 228 17.15 2.98 -3.20
C THR A 228 16.02 3.70 -3.92
N ARG A 229 15.76 4.94 -3.51
CA ARG A 229 14.71 5.74 -4.14
C ARG A 229 15.07 6.06 -5.60
N ILE A 230 14.16 5.74 -6.50
CA ILE A 230 14.25 6.11 -7.91
C ILE A 230 13.07 7.04 -8.22
N ILE A 231 13.38 8.22 -8.77
CA ILE A 231 12.38 9.17 -9.24
C ILE A 231 12.48 9.29 -10.75
N VAL A 232 11.40 8.90 -11.41
CA VAL A 232 11.29 8.95 -12.88
C VAL A 232 10.49 10.18 -13.27
N PHE A 233 10.96 10.92 -14.25
CA PHE A 233 10.25 12.02 -14.87
C PHE A 233 10.41 11.95 -16.39
N GLY A 234 9.55 12.64 -17.11
CA GLY A 234 9.53 12.63 -18.58
C GLY A 234 8.94 13.90 -19.14
N ARG A 235 8.59 13.89 -20.41
CA ARG A 235 7.85 14.98 -21.07
C ARG A 235 6.47 15.18 -20.42
N ASP A 236 5.88 14.09 -20.01
CA ASP A 236 4.60 14.03 -19.31
C ASP A 236 4.56 12.88 -18.29
N GLY A 237 3.51 12.86 -17.46
CA GLY A 237 3.33 11.82 -16.44
C GLY A 237 3.15 10.42 -17.01
N ALA A 238 2.59 10.26 -18.22
CA ALA A 238 2.38 8.96 -18.84
C ALA A 238 3.72 8.34 -19.26
N GLN A 239 4.62 9.12 -19.85
CA GLN A 239 5.96 8.68 -20.19
C GLN A 239 6.76 8.30 -18.95
N ALA A 240 6.75 9.13 -17.91
CA ALA A 240 7.41 8.86 -16.64
C ALA A 240 6.88 7.58 -15.96
N LYS A 241 5.56 7.44 -15.91
CA LYS A 241 4.87 6.28 -15.34
C LYS A 241 5.26 4.98 -16.04
N ALA A 242 5.29 4.95 -17.37
CA ALA A 242 5.62 3.75 -18.14
C ALA A 242 7.04 3.25 -17.86
N VAL A 243 8.02 4.15 -17.69
CA VAL A 243 9.38 3.79 -17.31
C VAL A 243 9.42 3.33 -15.85
N ALA A 244 8.71 4.02 -14.93
CA ALA A 244 8.62 3.60 -13.54
C ALA A 244 8.06 2.18 -13.38
N GLU A 245 7.01 1.83 -14.13
CA GLU A 245 6.45 0.48 -14.16
C GLU A 245 7.44 -0.56 -14.69
N ALA A 246 8.26 -0.19 -15.68
CA ALA A 246 9.31 -1.08 -16.18
C ALA A 246 10.36 -1.36 -15.10
N LEU A 247 10.78 -0.35 -14.33
CA LEU A 247 11.71 -0.51 -13.23
C LEU A 247 11.12 -1.34 -12.07
N ALA A 248 9.87 -1.11 -11.72
CA ALA A 248 9.21 -1.90 -10.68
C ALA A 248 9.11 -3.41 -11.04
N ARG A 249 8.97 -3.74 -12.33
CA ARG A 249 9.02 -5.14 -12.81
C ARG A 249 10.38 -5.81 -12.57
N GLU A 250 11.46 -5.03 -12.49
CA GLU A 250 12.82 -5.51 -12.17
C GLU A 250 13.10 -5.60 -10.66
N ALA A 251 12.03 -5.55 -9.84
CA ALA A 251 12.08 -5.61 -8.37
C ALA A 251 12.78 -4.41 -7.71
N PHE A 252 12.77 -3.24 -8.34
CA PHE A 252 13.04 -1.99 -7.62
C PHE A 252 11.79 -1.60 -6.83
N HIS A 253 11.91 -1.52 -5.50
CA HIS A 253 10.76 -1.40 -4.61
C HIS A 253 10.43 0.04 -4.18
N ASN A 254 11.25 1.02 -4.55
CA ASN A 254 11.03 2.42 -4.17
C ASN A 254 11.05 3.33 -5.41
N VAL A 255 10.20 3.01 -6.37
CA VAL A 255 10.08 3.76 -7.63
C VAL A 255 8.89 4.70 -7.57
N SER A 256 9.18 5.99 -7.76
CA SER A 256 8.17 7.03 -7.92
C SER A 256 8.27 7.69 -9.29
N TYR A 257 7.16 8.16 -9.84
CA TYR A 257 7.18 9.01 -11.01
C TYR A 257 6.61 10.39 -10.69
N PHE A 258 7.12 11.39 -11.39
CA PHE A 258 6.64 12.77 -11.30
C PHE A 258 5.77 13.08 -12.52
N ALA A 259 4.49 13.39 -12.29
CA ALA A 259 3.52 13.70 -13.33
C ALA A 259 3.46 15.20 -13.67
N GLY A 260 4.11 16.04 -12.88
CA GLY A 260 4.08 17.49 -13.06
C GLY A 260 4.99 18.00 -14.18
N PRO A 261 4.92 19.30 -14.48
CA PRO A 261 5.72 19.91 -15.53
C PRO A 261 7.22 19.96 -15.17
N LEU A 262 8.08 19.71 -16.14
CA LEU A 262 9.54 19.64 -15.96
C LEU A 262 10.17 20.93 -15.40
N GLU A 263 9.55 22.09 -15.63
CA GLU A 263 9.98 23.37 -15.07
C GLU A 263 10.06 23.35 -13.55
N ARG A 264 9.17 22.62 -12.89
CA ARG A 264 9.21 22.41 -11.44
C ARG A 264 10.45 21.65 -10.96
N LEU A 265 10.97 20.74 -11.78
CA LEU A 265 12.21 20.02 -11.49
C LEU A 265 13.45 20.93 -11.63
N ARG A 266 13.42 21.89 -12.55
CA ARG A 266 14.53 22.83 -12.78
C ARG A 266 14.62 23.87 -11.67
N THR A 267 13.50 24.41 -11.23
CA THR A 267 13.46 25.45 -10.16
C THR A 267 13.87 24.91 -8.80
N ALA A 268 13.66 23.64 -8.52
CA ALA A 268 14.12 22.98 -7.29
C ALA A 268 15.66 22.78 -7.24
N ALA A 269 16.37 22.95 -8.36
CA ALA A 269 17.82 22.76 -8.46
C ALA A 269 18.66 24.05 -8.21
N VAL A 270 18.03 25.19 -8.03
CA VAL A 270 18.69 26.53 -8.03
C VAL A 270 18.75 27.18 -6.62
N ARG A 271 18.69 26.40 -5.54
CA ARG A 271 18.91 26.96 -4.20
C ARG A 271 20.10 26.35 -3.51
#